data_13a059799ba4a5504af71ec6e4786fd4
#
_entry.id   13a059799ba4a5504af71ec6e4786fd4
#
_cell.length_a   1.000
_cell.length_b   1.000
_cell.length_c   1.000
_cell.angle_alpha   90.00
_cell.angle_beta   90.00
_cell.angle_gamma   90.00
#
_symmetry.space_group_name_H-M   'P 1'
#
loop_
_entity.id
_entity.type
_entity.pdbx_description
1 polymer ?
#
loop_
_entity_poly.entity_id
_entity_poly.type
_entity_poly.pdbx_seq_one_letter_code
_entity_poly.pdbx_strand_id
1 'polypeptide(L)'
;MKLTDAARRLLEETVTRYQQDLEQVAPYLKARGFSHEAATTFRLGYVSGEHAGDSDYTGRLAIPYLTPAGVVDIRYRSLTPDGPKYLSRPGAKTKLFNVKDLLIESPTLYVTEGEADCITASAMCGLPTVGVPGANNWANHFKLLMADYNRVIVMCDGDEAGRQFGKTVCKEVDTAVAVSMPPGMDVNDVYVSAGRQAVIEMVMV
;
A
#
# COMPACT_ATOMS: atom_id res chain seq x y z
N MET A 1 4.94 4.44 20.12
CA MET A 1 6.31 4.89 20.47
C MET A 1 6.82 5.69 19.27
N LYS A 2 7.32 6.91 19.48
CA LYS A 2 7.89 7.75 18.41
C LYS A 2 9.25 7.18 18.02
N LEU A 3 9.55 7.13 16.72
CA LEU A 3 10.88 6.73 16.24
C LEU A 3 11.94 7.73 16.73
N THR A 4 13.07 7.22 17.18
CA THR A 4 14.25 8.06 17.44
C THR A 4 14.86 8.53 16.13
N ASP A 5 15.65 9.62 16.17
CA ASP A 5 16.32 10.13 14.96
C ASP A 5 17.32 9.10 14.39
N ALA A 6 17.98 8.34 15.26
CA ALA A 6 18.87 7.24 14.83
C ALA A 6 18.11 6.13 14.10
N ALA A 7 16.94 5.71 14.63
CA ALA A 7 16.11 4.70 13.98
C ALA A 7 15.56 5.19 12.63
N ARG A 8 15.23 6.49 12.54
CA ARG A 8 14.76 7.09 11.29
C ARG A 8 15.88 7.13 10.24
N ARG A 9 17.08 7.57 10.61
CA ARG A 9 18.24 7.55 9.71
C ARG A 9 18.55 6.14 9.20
N LEU A 10 18.54 5.15 10.08
CA LEU A 10 18.77 3.75 9.69
C LEU A 10 17.73 3.26 8.67
N LEU A 11 16.46 3.62 8.84
CA LEU A 11 15.40 3.29 7.87
C LEU A 11 15.63 3.96 6.52
N GLU A 12 16.01 5.24 6.51
CA GLU A 12 16.32 5.98 5.28
C GLU A 12 17.49 5.36 4.52
N GLU A 13 18.59 5.05 5.22
CA GLU A 13 19.77 4.40 4.65
C GLU A 13 19.42 3.01 4.10
N THR A 14 18.63 2.24 4.83
CA THR A 14 18.18 0.91 4.42
C THR A 14 17.35 0.98 3.13
N VAL A 15 16.36 1.88 3.08
CA VAL A 15 15.54 2.06 1.87
C VAL A 15 16.38 2.54 0.69
N THR A 16 17.31 3.46 0.90
CA THR A 16 18.21 3.94 -0.15
C THR A 16 19.04 2.80 -0.74
N ARG A 17 19.54 1.87 0.09
CA ARG A 17 20.26 0.68 -0.40
C ARG A 17 19.36 -0.22 -1.24
N TYR A 18 18.15 -0.54 -0.74
CA TYR A 18 17.22 -1.41 -1.47
C TYR A 18 16.79 -0.82 -2.81
N GLN A 19 16.72 0.51 -2.92
CA GLN A 19 16.42 1.19 -4.18
C GLN A 19 17.52 1.01 -5.24
N GLN A 20 18.78 0.82 -4.84
CA GLN A 20 19.90 0.56 -5.76
C GLN A 20 19.70 -0.77 -6.52
N ASP A 21 19.01 -1.73 -5.91
CA ASP A 21 18.73 -3.04 -6.48
C ASP A 21 17.33 -3.15 -7.13
N LEU A 22 16.65 -2.02 -7.38
CA LEU A 22 15.28 -1.99 -7.91
C LEU A 22 15.11 -2.77 -9.22
N GLU A 23 16.11 -2.76 -10.08
CA GLU A 23 16.10 -3.48 -11.36
C GLU A 23 15.87 -5.00 -11.21
N GLN A 24 16.25 -5.59 -10.08
CA GLN A 24 16.04 -7.01 -9.82
C GLN A 24 14.55 -7.37 -9.66
N VAL A 25 13.70 -6.40 -9.37
CA VAL A 25 12.24 -6.58 -9.28
C VAL A 25 11.49 -6.05 -10.51
N ALA A 26 12.18 -5.61 -11.55
CA ALA A 26 11.56 -5.07 -12.77
C ALA A 26 10.51 -6.02 -13.40
N PRO A 27 10.72 -7.35 -13.46
CA PRO A 27 9.69 -8.26 -13.98
C PRO A 27 8.39 -8.23 -13.15
N TYR A 28 8.51 -8.15 -11.81
CA TYR A 28 7.38 -8.04 -10.92
C TYR A 28 6.64 -6.71 -11.09
N LEU A 29 7.37 -5.59 -11.14
CA LEU A 29 6.79 -4.25 -11.32
C LEU A 29 6.05 -4.16 -12.66
N LYS A 30 6.64 -4.71 -13.72
CA LYS A 30 6.02 -4.78 -15.05
C LYS A 30 4.74 -5.62 -15.04
N ALA A 31 4.75 -6.78 -14.39
CA ALA A 31 3.57 -7.65 -14.27
C ALA A 31 2.42 -6.97 -13.51
N ARG A 32 2.76 -6.07 -12.55
CA ARG A 32 1.80 -5.23 -11.82
C ARG A 32 1.43 -3.94 -12.56
N GLY A 33 2.00 -3.69 -13.74
CA GLY A 33 1.76 -2.46 -14.51
C GLY A 33 2.31 -1.21 -13.83
N PHE A 34 3.25 -1.34 -12.87
CA PHE A 34 3.84 -0.18 -12.19
C PHE A 34 4.88 0.49 -13.09
N SER A 35 4.77 1.80 -13.23
CA SER A 35 5.79 2.60 -13.91
C SER A 35 7.05 2.74 -13.05
N HIS A 36 8.17 3.06 -13.68
CA HIS A 36 9.40 3.40 -12.97
C HIS A 36 9.20 4.61 -12.05
N GLU A 37 8.41 5.59 -12.49
CA GLU A 37 8.05 6.76 -11.70
C GLU A 37 7.28 6.37 -10.44
N ALA A 38 6.28 5.49 -10.54
CA ALA A 38 5.55 4.96 -9.40
C ALA A 38 6.49 4.23 -8.43
N ALA A 39 7.35 3.34 -8.95
CA ALA A 39 8.31 2.63 -8.12
C ALA A 39 9.27 3.57 -7.37
N THR A 40 9.72 4.63 -8.02
CA THR A 40 10.59 5.66 -7.43
C THR A 40 9.85 6.51 -6.40
N THR A 41 8.61 6.95 -6.71
CA THR A 41 7.78 7.75 -5.80
C THR A 41 7.50 7.03 -4.50
N PHE A 42 7.20 5.73 -4.58
CA PHE A 42 6.99 4.87 -3.41
C PHE A 42 8.28 4.30 -2.85
N ARG A 43 9.43 4.63 -3.44
CA ARG A 43 10.76 4.19 -3.02
C ARG A 43 10.86 2.67 -2.89
N LEU A 44 10.20 1.95 -3.78
CA LEU A 44 10.26 0.49 -3.82
C LEU A 44 11.70 0.03 -4.06
N GLY A 45 12.06 -1.13 -3.52
CA GLY A 45 13.41 -1.66 -3.68
C GLY A 45 13.44 -3.17 -3.54
N TYR A 46 14.62 -3.76 -3.69
CA TYR A 46 14.85 -5.19 -3.55
C TYR A 46 15.84 -5.47 -2.44
N VAL A 47 15.62 -6.56 -1.70
CA VAL A 47 16.52 -7.00 -0.64
C VAL A 47 17.46 -8.06 -1.20
N SER A 48 18.68 -7.65 -1.58
CA SER A 48 19.71 -8.56 -2.12
C SER A 48 20.30 -9.51 -1.09
N GLY A 49 20.21 -9.15 0.20
CA GLY A 49 20.76 -9.97 1.30
C GLY A 49 22.24 -9.74 1.57
N GLU A 50 22.86 -8.74 0.91
CA GLU A 50 24.29 -8.46 1.04
C GLU A 50 24.68 -7.74 2.34
N HIS A 51 23.67 -7.27 3.11
CA HIS A 51 23.89 -6.46 4.31
C HIS A 51 23.45 -7.18 5.59
N ALA A 52 24.13 -6.89 6.68
CA ALA A 52 23.77 -7.43 7.99
C ALA A 52 22.33 -7.01 8.39
N GLY A 53 21.52 -7.99 8.82
CA GLY A 53 20.12 -7.80 9.17
C GLY A 53 19.13 -7.98 8.03
N ASP A 54 19.58 -8.24 6.81
CA ASP A 54 18.71 -8.44 5.65
C ASP A 54 18.30 -9.92 5.46
N SER A 55 18.97 -10.86 6.15
CA SER A 55 18.83 -12.31 5.94
C SER A 55 17.39 -12.81 5.91
N ASP A 56 16.54 -12.32 6.82
CA ASP A 56 15.14 -12.74 6.92
C ASP A 56 14.25 -12.21 5.78
N TYR A 57 14.73 -11.21 5.04
CA TYR A 57 13.99 -10.50 4.01
C TYR A 57 14.58 -10.68 2.61
N THR A 58 15.69 -11.39 2.49
CA THR A 58 16.38 -11.62 1.21
C THR A 58 15.42 -12.14 0.14
N GLY A 59 15.55 -11.63 -1.09
CA GLY A 59 14.71 -12.01 -2.21
C GLY A 59 13.32 -11.35 -2.24
N ARG A 60 13.04 -10.39 -1.35
CA ARG A 60 11.72 -9.75 -1.25
C ARG A 60 11.72 -8.33 -1.83
N LEU A 61 10.56 -7.91 -2.30
CA LEU A 61 10.28 -6.51 -2.58
C LEU A 61 10.15 -5.76 -1.25
N ALA A 62 10.96 -4.73 -1.07
CA ALA A 62 10.82 -3.79 0.04
C ALA A 62 9.81 -2.69 -0.31
N ILE A 63 8.84 -2.49 0.56
CA ILE A 63 7.77 -1.49 0.43
C ILE A 63 7.87 -0.54 1.62
N PRO A 64 8.49 0.63 1.45
CA PRO A 64 8.63 1.61 2.51
C PRO A 64 7.31 2.31 2.84
N TYR A 65 7.06 2.54 4.12
CA TYR A 65 5.99 3.39 4.60
C TYR A 65 6.50 4.80 4.79
N LEU A 66 6.01 5.70 3.95
CA LEU A 66 6.49 7.07 3.85
C LEU A 66 5.55 8.05 4.56
N THR A 67 6.14 9.03 5.22
CA THR A 67 5.46 10.21 5.74
C THR A 67 6.18 11.47 5.25
N PRO A 68 5.62 12.69 5.43
CA PRO A 68 6.37 13.92 5.17
C PRO A 68 7.70 14.03 5.93
N ALA A 69 7.82 13.32 7.05
CA ALA A 69 9.03 13.29 7.85
C ALA A 69 10.00 12.14 7.48
N GLY A 70 9.76 11.44 6.36
CA GLY A 70 10.57 10.34 5.84
C GLY A 70 10.00 8.96 6.11
N VAL A 71 10.86 7.94 6.00
CA VAL A 71 10.51 6.52 6.18
C VAL A 71 10.21 6.22 7.64
N VAL A 72 9.09 5.56 7.89
CA VAL A 72 8.66 5.18 9.25
C VAL A 72 8.59 3.67 9.46
N ASP A 73 8.55 2.89 8.38
CA ASP A 73 8.56 1.43 8.41
C ASP A 73 8.92 0.87 7.04
N ILE A 74 9.18 -0.44 6.97
CA ILE A 74 9.35 -1.18 5.73
C ILE A 74 8.60 -2.50 5.87
N ARG A 75 7.80 -2.84 4.88
CA ARG A 75 7.16 -4.14 4.75
C ARG A 75 7.77 -4.88 3.58
N TYR A 76 7.81 -6.19 3.64
CA TYR A 76 8.54 -7.02 2.69
C TYR A 76 7.57 -8.01 2.04
N ARG A 77 7.39 -7.91 0.72
CA ARG A 77 6.52 -8.78 -0.04
C ARG A 77 7.32 -9.90 -0.69
N SER A 78 6.86 -11.15 -0.56
CA SER A 78 7.44 -12.28 -1.32
C SER A 78 7.22 -12.09 -2.81
N LEU A 79 8.23 -12.40 -3.61
CA LEU A 79 8.18 -12.46 -5.08
C LEU A 79 7.93 -13.88 -5.58
N THR A 80 7.94 -14.86 -4.67
CA THR A 80 7.68 -16.27 -4.95
C THR A 80 6.46 -16.72 -4.13
N PRO A 81 5.78 -17.82 -4.53
CA PRO A 81 4.67 -18.37 -3.76
C PRO A 81 5.09 -19.02 -2.43
N ASP A 82 6.39 -19.19 -2.21
CA ASP A 82 6.91 -19.91 -1.04
C ASP A 82 6.90 -19.04 0.21
N GLY A 83 6.35 -19.58 1.30
CA GLY A 83 6.33 -18.95 2.60
C GLY A 83 5.31 -17.79 2.72
N PRO A 84 5.42 -16.95 3.76
CA PRO A 84 4.45 -15.88 4.00
C PRO A 84 4.56 -14.78 2.93
N LYS A 85 3.39 -14.40 2.38
CA LYS A 85 3.24 -13.36 1.35
C LYS A 85 3.87 -12.04 1.78
N TYR A 86 3.74 -11.69 3.06
CA TYR A 86 4.31 -10.48 3.64
C TYR A 86 5.05 -10.76 4.94
N LEU A 87 6.15 -10.04 5.15
CA LEU A 87 6.83 -9.94 6.43
C LEU A 87 6.89 -8.48 6.87
N SER A 88 6.86 -8.27 8.18
CA SER A 88 7.05 -6.97 8.81
C SER A 88 8.27 -7.03 9.73
N ARG A 89 8.84 -5.89 10.04
CA ARG A 89 9.93 -5.81 11.00
C ARG A 89 9.44 -6.22 12.40
N PRO A 90 10.29 -6.82 13.24
CA PRO A 90 9.93 -7.16 14.61
C PRO A 90 9.41 -5.93 15.37
N GLY A 91 8.27 -6.08 16.05
CA GLY A 91 7.64 -5.00 16.81
C GLY A 91 6.96 -3.91 15.97
N ALA A 92 6.88 -4.07 14.65
CA ALA A 92 6.12 -3.16 13.80
C ALA A 92 4.64 -3.13 14.21
N LYS A 93 4.10 -1.91 14.33
CA LYS A 93 2.66 -1.71 14.55
C LYS A 93 1.99 -1.46 13.21
N THR A 94 0.73 -1.86 13.10
CA THR A 94 -0.11 -1.55 11.93
C THR A 94 -0.16 -0.05 11.68
N LYS A 95 0.07 0.35 10.44
CA LYS A 95 0.04 1.73 9.95
C LYS A 95 -0.70 1.78 8.63
N LEU A 96 -1.34 2.90 8.32
CA LEU A 96 -1.80 3.15 6.97
C LEU A 96 -0.60 3.33 6.03
N PHE A 97 -0.69 2.73 4.87
CA PHE A 97 0.23 2.97 3.76
C PHE A 97 -0.16 4.24 3.01
N ASN A 98 0.82 4.93 2.45
CA ASN A 98 0.64 6.14 1.64
C ASN A 98 -0.11 7.29 2.32
N VAL A 99 0.17 7.54 3.60
CA VAL A 99 -0.43 8.67 4.32
C VAL A 99 -0.08 10.04 3.73
N LYS A 100 0.81 10.11 2.76
CA LYS A 100 1.11 11.35 2.02
C LYS A 100 -0.09 11.84 1.21
N ASP A 101 -0.93 10.93 0.71
CA ASP A 101 -2.12 11.29 -0.04
C ASP A 101 -3.20 11.97 0.82
N LEU A 102 -3.15 11.84 2.15
CA LEU A 102 -3.98 12.63 3.07
C LEU A 102 -3.69 14.15 3.03
N LEU A 103 -2.57 14.55 2.41
CA LEU A 103 -2.20 15.96 2.21
C LEU A 103 -2.69 16.52 0.87
N ILE A 104 -3.25 15.68 0.02
CA ILE A 104 -3.86 16.10 -1.25
C ILE A 104 -5.23 16.70 -0.92
N GLU A 105 -5.46 17.93 -1.36
CA GLU A 105 -6.77 18.57 -1.23
C GLU A 105 -7.79 17.85 -2.14
N SER A 106 -8.68 17.09 -1.52
CA SER A 106 -9.72 16.33 -2.21
C SER A 106 -10.93 16.12 -1.30
N PRO A 107 -12.16 16.23 -1.82
CA PRO A 107 -13.35 15.90 -1.03
C PRO A 107 -13.52 14.38 -0.85
N THR A 108 -12.83 13.57 -1.62
CA THR A 108 -12.92 12.11 -1.61
C THR A 108 -11.57 11.47 -1.31
N LEU A 109 -11.55 10.52 -0.37
CA LEU A 109 -10.42 9.63 -0.09
C LEU A 109 -10.77 8.22 -0.54
N TYR A 110 -9.77 7.52 -1.08
CA TYR A 110 -9.89 6.10 -1.43
C TYR A 110 -9.12 5.23 -0.44
N VAL A 111 -9.65 4.05 -0.14
CA VAL A 111 -9.06 3.10 0.81
C VAL A 111 -8.99 1.73 0.16
N THR A 112 -7.82 1.08 0.23
CA THR A 112 -7.59 -0.28 -0.30
C THR A 112 -7.13 -1.25 0.79
N GLU A 113 -7.18 -2.56 0.48
CA GLU A 113 -6.74 -3.63 1.40
C GLU A 113 -5.24 -3.92 1.37
N GLY A 114 -4.49 -3.31 0.47
CA GLY A 114 -3.08 -3.63 0.30
C GLY A 114 -2.25 -2.50 -0.28
N GLU A 115 -0.93 -2.69 -0.21
CA GLU A 115 0.02 -1.71 -0.73
C GLU A 115 0.00 -1.65 -2.25
N ALA A 116 -0.11 -2.80 -2.93
CA ALA A 116 -0.11 -2.85 -4.40
C ALA A 116 -1.32 -2.12 -4.99
N ASP A 117 -2.50 -2.35 -4.41
CA ASP A 117 -3.75 -1.70 -4.81
C ASP A 117 -3.71 -0.20 -4.54
N CYS A 118 -3.13 0.18 -3.41
CA CYS A 118 -2.92 1.59 -3.06
C CYS A 118 -1.98 2.28 -4.05
N ILE A 119 -0.86 1.65 -4.42
CA ILE A 119 0.07 2.19 -5.44
C ILE A 119 -0.66 2.33 -6.78
N THR A 120 -1.44 1.32 -7.17
CA THR A 120 -2.24 1.35 -8.40
C THR A 120 -3.23 2.51 -8.39
N ALA A 121 -4.06 2.62 -7.38
CA ALA A 121 -5.08 3.65 -7.30
C ALA A 121 -4.46 5.06 -7.22
N SER A 122 -3.44 5.24 -6.39
CA SER A 122 -2.77 6.53 -6.21
C SER A 122 -1.93 6.92 -7.43
N ALA A 123 -0.87 6.16 -7.73
CA ALA A 123 0.09 6.56 -8.75
C ALA A 123 -0.38 6.29 -10.19
N MET A 124 -1.09 5.18 -10.43
CA MET A 124 -1.48 4.81 -11.79
C MET A 124 -2.85 5.38 -12.19
N CYS A 125 -3.75 5.56 -11.20
CA CYS A 125 -5.09 6.09 -11.46
C CYS A 125 -5.26 7.56 -11.06
N GLY A 126 -4.37 8.12 -10.22
CA GLY A 126 -4.44 9.52 -9.76
C GLY A 126 -5.53 9.75 -8.72
N LEU A 127 -5.90 8.74 -7.96
CA LEU A 127 -6.90 8.78 -6.90
C LEU A 127 -6.20 8.92 -5.54
N PRO A 128 -6.48 9.95 -4.72
CA PRO A 128 -5.90 10.08 -3.38
C PRO A 128 -6.24 8.85 -2.52
N THR A 129 -5.26 7.97 -2.30
CA THR A 129 -5.51 6.64 -1.75
C THR A 129 -4.60 6.32 -0.58
N VAL A 130 -5.17 5.73 0.47
CA VAL A 130 -4.42 5.08 1.56
C VAL A 130 -4.69 3.58 1.57
N GLY A 131 -3.68 2.78 1.95
CA GLY A 131 -3.78 1.32 2.04
C GLY A 131 -3.80 0.84 3.48
N VAL A 132 -4.70 -0.10 3.78
CA VAL A 132 -4.68 -0.89 5.02
C VAL A 132 -3.85 -2.15 4.74
N PRO A 133 -2.86 -2.51 5.57
CA PRO A 133 -1.94 -3.60 5.26
C PRO A 133 -2.56 -5.00 5.51
N GLY A 134 -3.64 -5.30 4.81
CA GLY A 134 -4.46 -6.53 4.88
C GLY A 134 -5.81 -6.32 5.56
N ALA A 135 -6.84 -6.99 5.06
CA ALA A 135 -8.25 -6.85 5.45
C ALA A 135 -8.52 -6.88 6.96
N ASN A 136 -7.77 -7.71 7.70
CA ASN A 136 -7.93 -7.90 9.15
C ASN A 136 -7.15 -6.89 10.01
N ASN A 137 -6.46 -5.92 9.39
CA ASN A 137 -5.58 -4.98 10.09
C ASN A 137 -6.16 -3.57 10.22
N TRP A 138 -7.48 -3.43 10.08
CA TRP A 138 -8.15 -2.18 10.38
C TRP A 138 -7.95 -1.80 11.85
N ALA A 139 -7.53 -0.57 12.11
CA ALA A 139 -7.32 -0.06 13.46
C ALA A 139 -8.23 1.15 13.71
N ASN A 140 -8.92 1.16 14.85
CA ASN A 140 -9.95 2.17 15.17
C ASN A 140 -9.50 3.63 15.04
N HIS A 141 -8.20 3.90 15.22
CA HIS A 141 -7.68 5.25 15.07
C HIS A 141 -7.57 5.70 13.61
N PHE A 142 -7.66 4.79 12.62
CA PHE A 142 -7.61 5.17 11.20
C PHE A 142 -8.81 6.02 10.79
N LYS A 143 -9.98 5.78 11.38
CA LYS A 143 -11.17 6.59 11.12
C LYS A 143 -10.98 8.08 11.39
N LEU A 144 -10.11 8.44 12.35
CA LEU A 144 -9.84 9.84 12.68
C LEU A 144 -9.14 10.58 11.53
N LEU A 145 -8.41 9.86 10.69
CA LEU A 145 -7.74 10.43 9.50
C LEU A 145 -8.68 10.61 8.31
N MET A 146 -9.91 10.09 8.43
CA MET A 146 -10.92 10.10 7.38
C MET A 146 -12.11 11.01 7.71
N ALA A 147 -12.12 11.60 8.91
CA ALA A 147 -13.28 12.33 9.44
C ALA A 147 -13.64 13.60 8.64
N ASP A 148 -12.66 14.23 8.01
CA ASP A 148 -12.85 15.49 7.28
C ASP A 148 -13.19 15.30 5.79
N TYR A 149 -13.24 14.04 5.30
CA TYR A 149 -13.62 13.77 3.91
C TYR A 149 -15.12 13.69 3.75
N ASN A 150 -15.63 14.38 2.70
CA ASN A 150 -17.06 14.31 2.34
C ASN A 150 -17.45 12.89 1.91
N ARG A 151 -16.48 12.12 1.40
CA ARG A 151 -16.68 10.76 0.91
C ARG A 151 -15.43 9.93 1.10
N VAL A 152 -15.59 8.70 1.56
CA VAL A 152 -14.53 7.68 1.63
C VAL A 152 -14.97 6.49 0.78
N ILE A 153 -14.25 6.19 -0.29
CA ILE A 153 -14.53 5.04 -1.16
C ILE A 153 -13.62 3.88 -0.76
N VAL A 154 -14.21 2.82 -0.23
CA VAL A 154 -13.49 1.60 0.15
C VAL A 154 -13.49 0.64 -1.02
N MET A 155 -12.35 0.50 -1.69
CA MET A 155 -12.15 -0.43 -2.81
C MET A 155 -11.81 -1.81 -2.25
N CYS A 156 -12.79 -2.70 -2.29
CA CYS A 156 -12.72 -4.03 -1.70
C CYS A 156 -12.34 -5.07 -2.76
N ASP A 157 -11.44 -5.98 -2.42
CA ASP A 157 -11.15 -7.14 -3.26
C ASP A 157 -12.44 -7.95 -3.54
N GLY A 158 -12.50 -8.60 -4.71
CA GLY A 158 -13.66 -9.33 -5.19
C GLY A 158 -13.87 -10.69 -4.50
N ASP A 159 -13.54 -10.80 -3.20
CA ASP A 159 -13.66 -11.99 -2.40
C ASP A 159 -14.42 -11.76 -1.07
N GLU A 160 -14.51 -12.77 -0.21
CA GLU A 160 -15.22 -12.64 1.07
C GLU A 160 -14.45 -11.76 2.07
N ALA A 161 -13.10 -11.81 2.05
CA ALA A 161 -12.27 -10.98 2.94
C ALA A 161 -12.46 -9.50 2.61
N GLY A 162 -12.48 -9.15 1.30
CA GLY A 162 -12.74 -7.80 0.83
C GLY A 162 -14.13 -7.29 1.18
N ARG A 163 -15.15 -8.12 1.05
CA ARG A 163 -16.51 -7.77 1.49
C ARG A 163 -16.58 -7.49 2.99
N GLN A 164 -15.89 -8.30 3.80
CA GLN A 164 -15.84 -8.09 5.24
C GLN A 164 -15.05 -6.84 5.62
N PHE A 165 -13.95 -6.57 4.93
CA PHE A 165 -13.19 -5.33 5.08
C PHE A 165 -14.06 -4.10 4.82
N GLY A 166 -14.78 -4.07 3.69
CA GLY A 166 -15.70 -2.99 3.35
C GLY A 166 -16.76 -2.76 4.43
N LYS A 167 -17.40 -3.84 4.93
CA LYS A 167 -18.35 -3.74 6.03
C LYS A 167 -17.73 -3.16 7.29
N THR A 168 -16.49 -3.55 7.61
CA THR A 168 -15.78 -3.06 8.80
C THR A 168 -15.51 -1.57 8.71
N VAL A 169 -14.99 -1.10 7.58
CA VAL A 169 -14.70 0.32 7.38
C VAL A 169 -15.98 1.15 7.35
N CYS A 170 -17.01 0.73 6.61
CA CYS A 170 -18.28 1.45 6.52
C CYS A 170 -19.04 1.52 7.87
N LYS A 171 -18.81 0.59 8.78
CA LYS A 171 -19.35 0.65 10.15
C LYS A 171 -18.69 1.72 11.01
N GLU A 172 -17.39 2.00 10.75
CA GLU A 172 -16.56 2.88 11.57
C GLU A 172 -16.43 4.30 11.00
N VAL A 173 -16.69 4.49 9.70
CA VAL A 173 -16.54 5.75 8.97
C VAL A 173 -17.86 6.09 8.29
N ASP A 174 -18.58 7.08 8.80
CA ASP A 174 -19.94 7.42 8.37
C ASP A 174 -20.03 7.82 6.89
N THR A 175 -18.98 8.43 6.34
CA THR A 175 -18.91 8.86 4.93
C THR A 175 -18.40 7.76 3.99
N ALA A 176 -18.16 6.53 4.50
CA ALA A 176 -17.61 5.44 3.71
C ALA A 176 -18.67 4.71 2.89
N VAL A 177 -18.30 4.40 1.65
CA VAL A 177 -19.05 3.55 0.72
C VAL A 177 -18.13 2.47 0.19
N ALA A 178 -18.54 1.20 0.31
CA ALA A 178 -17.78 0.07 -0.20
C ALA A 178 -18.10 -0.19 -1.67
N VAL A 179 -17.05 -0.34 -2.48
CA VAL A 179 -17.11 -0.72 -3.90
C VAL A 179 -16.32 -2.01 -4.06
N SER A 180 -16.99 -3.09 -4.45
CA SER A 180 -16.32 -4.38 -4.66
C SER A 180 -15.77 -4.48 -6.08
N MET A 181 -14.53 -4.95 -6.19
CA MET A 181 -13.94 -5.33 -7.47
C MET A 181 -14.66 -6.58 -8.02
N PRO A 182 -14.50 -6.88 -9.32
CA PRO A 182 -15.06 -8.09 -9.92
C PRO A 182 -14.63 -9.36 -9.17
N PRO A 183 -15.44 -10.44 -9.18
CA PRO A 183 -15.13 -11.67 -8.46
C PRO A 183 -13.72 -12.19 -8.72
N GLY A 184 -12.94 -12.36 -7.64
CA GLY A 184 -11.58 -12.88 -7.68
C GLY A 184 -10.50 -11.88 -8.13
N MET A 185 -10.85 -10.61 -8.33
CA MET A 185 -9.90 -9.55 -8.72
C MET A 185 -9.66 -8.57 -7.58
N ASP A 186 -8.46 -8.01 -7.52
CA ASP A 186 -8.13 -6.83 -6.75
C ASP A 186 -8.09 -5.56 -7.64
N VAL A 187 -7.81 -4.39 -7.08
CA VAL A 187 -7.74 -3.12 -7.84
C VAL A 187 -6.62 -3.17 -8.89
N ASN A 188 -5.50 -3.79 -8.56
CA ASN A 188 -4.39 -3.93 -9.48
C ASN A 188 -4.73 -4.88 -10.65
N ASP A 189 -5.45 -5.96 -10.38
CA ASP A 189 -5.92 -6.89 -11.43
C ASP A 189 -6.85 -6.20 -12.43
N VAL A 190 -7.77 -5.36 -11.96
CA VAL A 190 -8.63 -4.53 -12.83
C VAL A 190 -7.78 -3.56 -13.66
N TYR A 191 -6.81 -2.89 -13.03
CA TYR A 191 -5.92 -1.98 -13.75
C TYR A 191 -5.11 -2.69 -14.83
N VAL A 192 -4.50 -3.82 -14.51
CA VAL A 192 -3.66 -4.58 -15.46
C VAL A 192 -4.48 -5.13 -16.62
N SER A 193 -5.71 -5.59 -16.38
CA SER A 193 -6.55 -6.21 -17.39
C SER A 193 -7.34 -5.20 -18.25
N ALA A 194 -7.78 -4.09 -17.68
CA ALA A 194 -8.72 -3.16 -18.32
C ALA A 194 -8.27 -1.69 -18.28
N GLY A 195 -7.15 -1.39 -17.64
CA GLY A 195 -6.53 -0.07 -17.62
C GLY A 195 -7.12 0.90 -16.60
N ARG A 196 -6.50 2.09 -16.55
CA ARG A 196 -6.83 3.17 -15.60
C ARG A 196 -8.32 3.54 -15.59
N GLN A 197 -8.90 3.69 -16.80
CA GLN A 197 -10.27 4.18 -16.96
C GLN A 197 -11.29 3.24 -16.30
N ALA A 198 -11.08 1.91 -16.43
CA ALA A 198 -11.95 0.92 -15.81
C ALA A 198 -11.97 1.03 -14.27
N VAL A 199 -10.80 1.24 -13.64
CA VAL A 199 -10.73 1.47 -12.19
C VAL A 199 -11.50 2.72 -11.80
N ILE A 200 -11.31 3.84 -12.54
CA ILE A 200 -11.97 5.11 -12.24
C ILE A 200 -13.49 4.97 -12.36
N GLU A 201 -14.00 4.35 -13.43
CA GLU A 201 -15.44 4.17 -13.66
C GLU A 201 -16.12 3.34 -12.57
N MET A 202 -15.43 2.32 -12.04
CA MET A 202 -15.95 1.50 -10.95
C MET A 202 -16.14 2.27 -9.65
N VAL A 203 -15.33 3.29 -9.40
CA VAL A 203 -15.35 4.05 -8.13
C VAL A 203 -16.05 5.41 -8.24
N MET A 204 -16.53 5.77 -9.42
CA MET A 204 -17.38 6.95 -9.65
C MET A 204 -18.85 6.65 -9.32
N VAL A 205 -19.13 6.33 -8.06
CA VAL A 205 -20.46 5.97 -7.53
C VAL A 205 -21.06 7.11 -6.71
#